data_f9a7811044599be367bdec49d23f1782
#
_entry.id   f9a7811044599be367bdec49d23f1782
#
_cell.length_a   1.000
_cell.length_b   1.000
_cell.length_c   1.000
_cell.angle_alpha   90.00
_cell.angle_beta   90.00
_cell.angle_gamma   90.00
#
_symmetry.space_group_name_H-M   'P 1'
#
loop_
_entity.id
_entity.type
_entity.pdbx_description
1 polymer ?
#
loop_
_entity_poly.entity_id
_entity_poly.type
_entity_poly.pdbx_seq_one_letter_code
_entity_poly.pdbx_strand_id
1 'polypeptide(L)'
;MSAAPTYQTVSVTDRRTGSLLNIFYREAGPKDGPTVLLLHGFPTSSHQYRGLIDRLAGKYHVIAPDLPGFGFSDGPDRLRFEYTFDHLAEVMESFTETLEMNRYALYVFDYGAPVGFRLAVSRPERIAALISQNGNAYEEGLSDGWNPIRAYWEEPSAEHRAALRVFLQADSTRFQYTHGEANVKLVAPETYTLDQHFLDRPGNDEIQLDLFGDYKSNVALYPRFQEYLRTHRPPTLAVWGKNDPFFLPQGAKAFRRDVPDAEVHLVDAGHFPLDTHLDEVAGVIGAFLARTLDREQGAALFGELSNEGTPAAANAALEDLRAVFGFVPNLGFALAAEPSVLGVYVAMLKALGETTLDPVAQQVALAAASHANAGEYAVAVHATVASKLRASADVVEALRKGGPLKDPKHEAVRRFAEAIARKHTQVSDSDVRALRAAGYDQRAAVAIALAAGAKTIANTVAHLARTEVDAEFRVAREEVGA
;
A
#
# COMPACT_ATOMS: atom_id res chain seq x y z
N MET A 1 -18.71 -5.92 8.14
CA MET A 1 -19.50 -4.92 7.38
C MET A 1 -18.68 -3.64 7.41
N SER A 2 -18.30 -3.08 6.25
CA SER A 2 -17.64 -1.77 6.20
C SER A 2 -18.59 -0.74 6.81
N ALA A 3 -18.09 0.07 7.76
CA ALA A 3 -18.89 1.17 8.29
C ALA A 3 -19.10 2.21 7.18
N ALA A 4 -20.32 2.61 6.92
CA ALA A 4 -20.60 3.67 5.96
C ALA A 4 -19.85 4.95 6.34
N PRO A 5 -19.36 5.73 5.38
CA PRO A 5 -18.65 6.96 5.68
C PRO A 5 -19.57 7.97 6.38
N THR A 6 -19.02 8.67 7.36
CA THR A 6 -19.67 9.81 8.00
C THR A 6 -19.13 11.11 7.41
N TYR A 7 -19.96 12.14 7.42
CA TYR A 7 -19.68 13.47 6.89
C TYR A 7 -19.66 14.45 8.05
N GLN A 8 -18.50 15.03 8.32
CA GLN A 8 -18.28 15.81 9.53
C GLN A 8 -17.64 17.16 9.21
N THR A 9 -17.72 18.06 10.16
CA THR A 9 -17.03 19.34 10.10
C THR A 9 -16.37 19.59 11.44
N VAL A 10 -15.13 20.02 11.44
CA VAL A 10 -14.37 20.40 12.62
C VAL A 10 -13.84 21.81 12.47
N SER A 11 -13.93 22.60 13.55
CA SER A 11 -13.36 23.94 13.58
C SER A 11 -11.88 23.84 13.95
N VAL A 12 -11.01 24.37 13.11
CA VAL A 12 -9.56 24.46 13.34
C VAL A 12 -9.13 25.91 13.47
N THR A 13 -8.10 26.16 14.25
CA THR A 13 -7.54 27.50 14.37
C THR A 13 -6.55 27.75 13.23
N ASP A 14 -6.82 28.77 12.42
CA ASP A 14 -5.83 29.35 11.52
C ASP A 14 -4.76 30.08 12.36
N ARG A 15 -3.54 29.57 12.32
CA ARG A 15 -2.44 30.09 13.15
C ARG A 15 -1.94 31.48 12.74
N ARG A 16 -2.17 31.87 11.47
CA ARG A 16 -1.76 33.20 10.97
C ARG A 16 -2.71 34.30 11.41
N THR A 17 -4.00 34.01 11.42
CA THR A 17 -5.03 35.01 11.71
C THR A 17 -5.69 34.87 13.08
N GLY A 18 -5.57 33.71 13.73
CA GLY A 18 -6.29 33.35 14.94
C GLY A 18 -7.78 33.05 14.72
N SER A 19 -8.24 33.05 13.47
CA SER A 19 -9.63 32.77 13.12
C SER A 19 -9.92 31.29 13.17
N LEU A 20 -11.19 30.92 13.39
CA LEU A 20 -11.67 29.56 13.24
C LEU A 20 -12.10 29.32 11.80
N LEU A 21 -11.67 28.20 11.25
CA LEU A 21 -12.08 27.68 9.94
C LEU A 21 -12.77 26.35 10.13
N ASN A 22 -13.91 26.18 9.47
CA ASN A 22 -14.64 24.92 9.46
C ASN A 22 -14.12 24.06 8.31
N ILE A 23 -13.48 22.95 8.64
CA ILE A 23 -12.98 21.97 7.69
C ILE A 23 -13.93 20.80 7.63
N PHE A 24 -14.55 20.60 6.48
CA PHE A 24 -15.34 19.41 6.19
C PHE A 24 -14.43 18.22 5.93
N TYR A 25 -14.82 17.03 6.39
CA TYR A 25 -14.12 15.80 6.07
C TYR A 25 -15.06 14.59 6.04
N ARG A 26 -14.62 13.57 5.30
CA ARG A 26 -15.22 12.23 5.31
C ARG A 26 -14.40 11.35 6.23
N GLU A 27 -15.10 10.57 7.07
CA GLU A 27 -14.47 9.65 8.01
C GLU A 27 -15.13 8.27 7.92
N ALA A 28 -14.33 7.21 7.86
CA ALA A 28 -14.82 5.84 7.84
C ALA A 28 -13.82 4.87 8.48
N GLY A 29 -14.32 3.71 8.89
CA GLY A 29 -13.52 2.61 9.42
C GLY A 29 -13.30 2.65 10.93
N PRO A 30 -12.54 1.67 11.49
CA PRO A 30 -12.30 1.54 12.91
C PRO A 30 -11.39 2.66 13.41
N LYS A 31 -11.82 3.41 14.44
CA LYS A 31 -11.07 4.55 14.99
C LYS A 31 -9.76 4.14 15.66
N ASP A 32 -9.65 2.89 16.07
CA ASP A 32 -8.45 2.26 16.65
C ASP A 32 -7.56 1.59 15.59
N GLY A 33 -7.99 1.60 14.32
CA GLY A 33 -7.20 1.11 13.20
C GLY A 33 -6.11 2.08 12.75
N PRO A 34 -5.15 1.61 11.91
CA PRO A 34 -4.14 2.48 11.33
C PRO A 34 -4.80 3.59 10.50
N THR A 35 -4.38 4.83 10.72
CA THR A 35 -4.99 5.99 10.06
C THR A 35 -4.41 6.23 8.67
N VAL A 36 -5.29 6.57 7.72
CA VAL A 36 -4.94 7.00 6.35
C VAL A 36 -5.56 8.38 6.10
N LEU A 37 -4.70 9.38 5.89
CA LEU A 37 -5.10 10.74 5.52
C LEU A 37 -5.06 10.90 4.00
N LEU A 38 -6.20 11.28 3.38
CA LEU A 38 -6.35 11.44 1.93
C LEU A 38 -6.47 12.94 1.58
N LEU A 39 -5.44 13.50 0.97
CA LEU A 39 -5.41 14.90 0.54
C LEU A 39 -5.67 15.03 -0.96
N HIS A 40 -6.81 15.63 -1.30
CA HIS A 40 -7.24 15.89 -2.67
C HIS A 40 -6.51 17.07 -3.30
N GLY A 41 -6.74 17.29 -4.59
CA GLY A 41 -6.20 18.41 -5.34
C GLY A 41 -7.24 19.17 -6.14
N PHE A 42 -6.78 19.88 -7.17
CA PHE A 42 -7.59 20.66 -8.10
C PHE A 42 -8.17 19.77 -9.21
N PRO A 43 -9.40 19.98 -9.65
CA PRO A 43 -10.40 20.93 -9.14
C PRO A 43 -11.34 20.31 -8.10
N THR A 44 -11.01 19.14 -7.59
CA THR A 44 -11.89 18.26 -6.84
C THR A 44 -11.93 18.53 -5.33
N SER A 45 -12.48 17.60 -4.59
CA SER A 45 -12.62 17.58 -3.12
C SER A 45 -12.46 16.16 -2.60
N SER A 46 -12.68 15.92 -1.32
CA SER A 46 -12.74 14.57 -0.73
C SER A 46 -13.74 13.65 -1.44
N HIS A 47 -14.61 14.19 -2.29
CA HIS A 47 -15.57 13.41 -3.08
C HIS A 47 -14.89 12.39 -4.01
N GLN A 48 -13.71 12.71 -4.55
CA GLN A 48 -12.96 11.77 -5.39
C GLN A 48 -12.63 10.46 -4.67
N TYR A 49 -12.52 10.48 -3.35
CA TYR A 49 -12.15 9.32 -2.53
C TYR A 49 -13.33 8.43 -2.12
N ARG A 50 -14.58 8.74 -2.52
CA ARG A 50 -15.79 8.01 -2.13
C ARG A 50 -15.66 6.48 -2.29
N GLY A 51 -15.19 6.05 -3.46
CA GLY A 51 -15.00 4.63 -3.74
C GLY A 51 -13.78 4.03 -3.03
N LEU A 52 -12.69 4.77 -2.89
CA LEU A 52 -11.49 4.31 -2.18
C LEU A 52 -11.76 4.16 -0.68
N ILE A 53 -12.49 5.09 -0.07
CA ILE A 53 -12.89 5.02 1.34
C ILE A 53 -13.62 3.70 1.61
N ASP A 54 -14.60 3.32 0.77
CA ASP A 54 -15.35 2.07 0.92
C ASP A 54 -14.46 0.82 0.85
N ARG A 55 -13.38 0.85 0.06
CA ARG A 55 -12.42 -0.25 -0.07
C ARG A 55 -11.47 -0.37 1.12
N LEU A 56 -11.13 0.75 1.76
CA LEU A 56 -10.16 0.80 2.86
C LEU A 56 -10.80 0.73 4.25
N ALA A 57 -12.03 1.24 4.42
CA ALA A 57 -12.70 1.39 5.71
C ALA A 57 -12.99 0.08 6.46
N GLY A 58 -12.87 -1.07 5.81
CA GLY A 58 -12.97 -2.36 6.52
C GLY A 58 -11.81 -2.64 7.49
N LYS A 59 -10.70 -1.92 7.35
CA LYS A 59 -9.46 -2.19 8.07
C LYS A 59 -8.77 -0.93 8.61
N TYR A 60 -8.86 0.17 7.88
CA TYR A 60 -8.16 1.42 8.17
C TYR A 60 -9.12 2.49 8.64
N HIS A 61 -8.67 3.36 9.55
CA HIS A 61 -9.34 4.61 9.88
C HIS A 61 -9.02 5.63 8.79
N VAL A 62 -9.96 5.90 7.90
CA VAL A 62 -9.77 6.74 6.72
C VAL A 62 -10.35 8.11 6.95
N ILE A 63 -9.56 9.16 6.74
CA ILE A 63 -9.93 10.56 6.90
C ILE A 63 -9.59 11.31 5.62
N ALA A 64 -10.57 11.97 5.02
CA ALA A 64 -10.43 12.74 3.79
C ALA A 64 -11.01 14.15 3.97
N PRO A 65 -10.20 15.17 4.31
CA PRO A 65 -10.65 16.55 4.41
C PRO A 65 -10.83 17.20 3.04
N ASP A 66 -11.66 18.24 2.99
CA ASP A 66 -11.64 19.23 1.92
C ASP A 66 -10.70 20.37 2.32
N LEU A 67 -9.80 20.77 1.43
CA LEU A 67 -8.90 21.90 1.66
C LEU A 67 -9.67 23.22 1.76
N PRO A 68 -9.19 24.24 2.48
CA PRO A 68 -9.81 25.57 2.49
C PRO A 68 -10.05 26.12 1.07
N GLY A 69 -11.25 26.58 0.79
CA GLY A 69 -11.66 27.04 -0.55
C GLY A 69 -12.14 25.94 -1.49
N PHE A 70 -12.12 24.66 -1.05
CA PHE A 70 -12.57 23.52 -1.83
C PHE A 70 -13.75 22.80 -1.15
N GLY A 71 -14.50 22.06 -1.95
CA GLY A 71 -15.57 21.19 -1.48
C GLY A 71 -16.55 21.88 -0.51
N PHE A 72 -16.77 21.28 0.65
CA PHE A 72 -17.68 21.79 1.69
C PHE A 72 -16.93 22.52 2.84
N SER A 73 -15.61 22.66 2.76
CA SER A 73 -14.86 23.48 3.71
C SER A 73 -15.09 24.96 3.51
N ASP A 74 -14.78 25.76 4.54
CA ASP A 74 -14.82 27.21 4.47
C ASP A 74 -13.89 27.72 3.35
N GLY A 75 -14.38 28.71 2.60
CA GLY A 75 -13.59 29.48 1.64
C GLY A 75 -13.54 30.93 2.11
N PRO A 76 -12.68 31.29 3.08
CA PRO A 76 -12.61 32.66 3.59
C PRO A 76 -12.22 33.66 2.48
N ASP A 77 -12.64 34.91 2.68
CA ASP A 77 -12.29 35.99 1.76
C ASP A 77 -10.75 36.10 1.61
N ARG A 78 -10.27 36.15 0.37
CA ARG A 78 -8.85 36.24 0.01
C ARG A 78 -8.14 37.47 0.56
N LEU A 79 -8.86 38.50 0.98
CA LEU A 79 -8.29 39.66 1.68
C LEU A 79 -7.98 39.36 3.15
N ARG A 80 -8.50 38.26 3.71
CA ARG A 80 -8.31 37.86 5.09
C ARG A 80 -7.56 36.52 5.20
N PHE A 81 -7.52 35.76 4.14
CA PHE A 81 -6.86 34.47 4.07
C PHE A 81 -6.02 34.42 2.79
N GLU A 82 -4.71 34.36 2.94
CA GLU A 82 -3.79 34.23 1.83
C GLU A 82 -3.80 32.80 1.30
N TYR A 83 -4.30 32.59 0.10
CA TYR A 83 -4.34 31.27 -0.53
C TYR A 83 -2.97 30.91 -1.12
N THR A 84 -2.12 30.33 -0.28
CA THR A 84 -0.82 29.77 -0.62
C THR A 84 -0.74 28.31 -0.14
N PHE A 85 0.10 27.50 -0.77
CA PHE A 85 0.29 26.10 -0.33
C PHE A 85 0.90 26.00 1.08
N ASP A 86 1.71 26.97 1.48
CA ASP A 86 2.21 27.05 2.86
C ASP A 86 1.05 27.23 3.85
N HIS A 87 0.14 28.17 3.57
CA HIS A 87 -0.97 28.44 4.46
C HIS A 87 -1.99 27.28 4.49
N LEU A 88 -2.28 26.68 3.32
CA LEU A 88 -3.11 25.47 3.27
C LEU A 88 -2.50 24.33 4.11
N ALA A 89 -1.18 24.15 4.05
CA ALA A 89 -0.50 23.12 4.84
C ALA A 89 -0.55 23.41 6.35
N GLU A 90 -0.40 24.66 6.77
CA GLU A 90 -0.54 25.06 8.18
C GLU A 90 -1.96 24.79 8.72
N VAL A 91 -2.99 25.06 7.91
CA VAL A 91 -4.38 24.74 8.29
C VAL A 91 -4.57 23.22 8.37
N MET A 92 -4.01 22.44 7.44
CA MET A 92 -4.06 20.97 7.48
C MET A 92 -3.24 20.41 8.63
N GLU A 93 -2.14 21.03 9.05
CA GLU A 93 -1.42 20.66 10.28
C GLU A 93 -2.33 20.85 11.51
N SER A 94 -2.99 22.02 11.63
CA SER A 94 -3.97 22.29 12.70
C SER A 94 -5.14 21.29 12.66
N PHE A 95 -5.60 20.88 11.47
CA PHE A 95 -6.63 19.85 11.30
C PHE A 95 -6.16 18.51 11.87
N THR A 96 -4.96 18.04 11.50
CA THR A 96 -4.42 16.76 11.99
C THR A 96 -4.21 16.77 13.50
N GLU A 97 -3.82 17.91 14.08
CA GLU A 97 -3.67 18.07 15.53
C GLU A 97 -5.00 18.06 16.25
N THR A 98 -6.01 18.76 15.72
CA THR A 98 -7.36 18.82 16.29
C THR A 98 -8.01 17.43 16.35
N LEU A 99 -7.72 16.58 15.36
CA LEU A 99 -8.20 15.19 15.32
C LEU A 99 -7.23 14.19 16.00
N GLU A 100 -6.20 14.69 16.69
CA GLU A 100 -5.20 13.87 17.41
C GLU A 100 -4.54 12.80 16.53
N MET A 101 -4.32 13.11 15.25
CA MET A 101 -3.70 12.22 14.28
C MET A 101 -2.19 12.18 14.48
N ASN A 102 -1.71 11.37 15.42
CA ASN A 102 -0.30 11.33 15.81
C ASN A 102 0.59 10.61 14.78
N ARG A 103 0.05 9.62 14.07
CA ARG A 103 0.76 8.86 13.03
C ARG A 103 -0.23 8.35 11.97
N TYR A 104 0.10 8.51 10.69
CA TYR A 104 -0.79 8.15 9.60
C TYR A 104 -0.04 7.84 8.30
N ALA A 105 -0.63 7.01 7.44
CA ALA A 105 -0.24 6.94 6.04
C ALA A 105 -0.80 8.18 5.34
N LEU A 106 0.07 8.88 4.63
CA LEU A 106 -0.26 10.09 3.90
C LEU A 106 -0.49 9.75 2.43
N TYR A 107 -1.73 9.93 1.96
CA TYR A 107 -2.07 9.86 0.55
C TYR A 107 -2.18 11.27 0.00
N VAL A 108 -1.50 11.52 -1.11
CA VAL A 108 -1.48 12.82 -1.77
C VAL A 108 -1.87 12.70 -3.25
N PHE A 109 -2.67 13.65 -3.71
CA PHE A 109 -3.09 13.78 -5.09
C PHE A 109 -3.00 15.25 -5.52
N ASP A 110 -2.42 15.57 -6.69
CA ASP A 110 -2.36 16.90 -7.28
C ASP A 110 -1.95 17.98 -6.26
N TYR A 111 -2.79 18.99 -5.92
CA TYR A 111 -2.52 19.99 -4.88
C TYR A 111 -2.34 19.39 -3.47
N GLY A 112 -2.92 18.23 -3.23
CA GLY A 112 -2.66 17.48 -2.01
C GLY A 112 -1.20 17.08 -1.86
N ALA A 113 -0.42 16.97 -2.95
CA ALA A 113 1.00 16.65 -2.88
C ALA A 113 1.82 17.77 -2.25
N PRO A 114 1.81 19.02 -2.73
CA PRO A 114 2.56 20.11 -2.09
C PRO A 114 2.09 20.38 -0.66
N VAL A 115 0.81 20.22 -0.34
CA VAL A 115 0.29 20.32 1.04
C VAL A 115 0.84 19.19 1.89
N GLY A 116 0.71 17.95 1.43
CA GLY A 116 1.14 16.76 2.17
C GLY A 116 2.66 16.67 2.35
N PHE A 117 3.45 17.06 1.35
CA PHE A 117 4.91 17.11 1.50
C PHE A 117 5.36 18.16 2.52
N ARG A 118 4.65 19.27 2.66
CA ARG A 118 4.91 20.26 3.73
C ARG A 118 4.63 19.67 5.10
N LEU A 119 3.53 18.92 5.27
CA LEU A 119 3.24 18.19 6.51
C LEU A 119 4.34 17.16 6.80
N ALA A 120 4.78 16.41 5.78
CA ALA A 120 5.82 15.41 5.92
C ALA A 120 7.18 16.01 6.31
N VAL A 121 7.54 17.15 5.74
CA VAL A 121 8.77 17.89 6.10
C VAL A 121 8.68 18.50 7.49
N SER A 122 7.50 19.00 7.88
CA SER A 122 7.28 19.60 9.21
C SER A 122 7.27 18.57 10.33
N ARG A 123 6.64 17.41 10.10
CA ARG A 123 6.43 16.36 11.08
C ARG A 123 6.77 14.97 10.51
N PRO A 124 8.03 14.70 10.17
CA PRO A 124 8.41 13.44 9.54
C PRO A 124 8.05 12.21 10.36
N GLU A 125 8.08 12.32 11.68
CA GLU A 125 7.73 11.24 12.62
C GLU A 125 6.26 10.81 12.56
N ARG A 126 5.37 11.67 12.04
CA ARG A 126 3.94 11.35 11.88
C ARG A 126 3.64 10.56 10.61
N ILE A 127 4.56 10.48 9.67
CA ILE A 127 4.34 9.82 8.39
C ILE A 127 4.74 8.36 8.46
N ALA A 128 3.75 7.47 8.53
CA ALA A 128 3.95 6.03 8.55
C ALA A 128 4.27 5.46 7.16
N ALA A 129 3.65 6.03 6.12
CA ALA A 129 3.86 5.68 4.72
C ALA A 129 3.42 6.85 3.83
N LEU A 130 3.93 6.89 2.60
CA LEU A 130 3.55 7.87 1.59
C LEU A 130 2.94 7.17 0.38
N ILE A 131 1.76 7.60 -0.03
CA ILE A 131 1.11 7.18 -1.27
C ILE A 131 0.92 8.42 -2.13
N SER A 132 1.57 8.47 -3.29
CA SER A 132 1.40 9.55 -4.25
C SER A 132 0.65 9.06 -5.48
N GLN A 133 -0.57 9.56 -5.67
CA GLN A 133 -1.33 9.35 -6.90
C GLN A 133 -1.28 10.64 -7.72
N ASN A 134 -0.59 10.62 -8.86
CA ASN A 134 -0.45 11.80 -9.72
C ASN A 134 -0.07 13.09 -8.93
N GLY A 135 0.64 12.90 -7.82
CA GLY A 135 1.10 13.93 -6.89
C GLY A 135 2.60 14.13 -7.01
N ASN A 136 3.01 15.26 -7.55
CA ASN A 136 4.36 15.46 -8.05
C ASN A 136 5.31 16.12 -7.01
N ALA A 137 6.58 15.71 -7.03
CA ALA A 137 7.67 16.28 -6.24
C ALA A 137 8.97 16.45 -7.07
N TYR A 138 8.85 16.40 -8.40
CA TYR A 138 9.99 16.37 -9.33
C TYR A 138 9.69 17.20 -10.58
N GLU A 139 10.66 17.98 -11.06
CA GLU A 139 10.48 18.83 -12.24
C GLU A 139 10.16 18.02 -13.50
N GLU A 140 10.78 16.85 -13.67
CA GLU A 140 10.54 15.94 -14.79
C GLU A 140 9.11 15.35 -14.83
N GLY A 141 8.34 15.54 -13.77
CA GLY A 141 6.93 15.19 -13.72
C GLY A 141 6.00 16.27 -14.28
N LEU A 142 6.46 17.48 -14.52
CA LEU A 142 5.65 18.57 -15.05
C LEU A 142 5.65 18.59 -16.58
N SER A 143 4.47 18.44 -17.18
CA SER A 143 4.29 18.45 -18.64
C SER A 143 4.35 19.87 -19.25
N ASP A 144 4.26 19.92 -20.59
CA ASP A 144 4.06 21.18 -21.30
C ASP A 144 2.69 21.83 -21.06
N GLY A 145 1.73 21.08 -20.51
CA GLY A 145 0.44 21.61 -20.05
C GLY A 145 0.58 22.71 -18.98
N TRP A 146 1.73 22.77 -18.31
CA TRP A 146 2.06 23.81 -17.33
C TRP A 146 2.59 25.10 -17.96
N ASN A 147 2.85 25.16 -19.28
CA ASN A 147 3.45 26.35 -19.92
C ASN A 147 2.66 27.65 -19.70
N PRO A 148 1.31 27.69 -19.76
CA PRO A 148 0.56 28.91 -19.45
C PRO A 148 0.74 29.37 -17.99
N ILE A 149 0.85 28.41 -17.06
CA ILE A 149 1.05 28.69 -15.63
C ILE A 149 2.49 29.17 -15.40
N ARG A 150 3.49 28.54 -16.06
CA ARG A 150 4.90 28.99 -16.03
C ARG A 150 5.05 30.42 -16.58
N ALA A 151 4.37 30.74 -17.66
CA ALA A 151 4.36 32.10 -18.20
C ALA A 151 3.86 33.15 -17.18
N TYR A 152 2.81 32.78 -16.42
CA TYR A 152 2.33 33.64 -15.33
C TYR A 152 3.33 33.75 -14.17
N TRP A 153 4.11 32.67 -13.88
CA TRP A 153 5.15 32.74 -12.84
C TRP A 153 6.32 33.63 -13.23
N GLU A 154 6.70 33.64 -14.52
CA GLU A 154 7.78 34.43 -15.06
C GLU A 154 7.39 35.91 -15.16
N GLU A 155 6.16 36.19 -15.63
CA GLU A 155 5.61 37.53 -15.77
C GLU A 155 4.19 37.57 -15.17
N PRO A 156 4.04 37.94 -13.88
CA PRO A 156 2.73 37.97 -13.19
C PRO A 156 1.90 39.18 -13.61
N SER A 157 1.53 39.24 -14.90
CA SER A 157 0.69 40.24 -15.46
C SER A 157 -0.81 39.93 -15.32
N ALA A 158 -1.66 40.94 -15.43
CA ALA A 158 -3.10 40.76 -15.46
C ALA A 158 -3.55 39.95 -16.68
N GLU A 159 -2.83 40.04 -17.80
CA GLU A 159 -3.09 39.27 -19.02
C GLU A 159 -2.82 37.79 -18.81
N HIS A 160 -1.63 37.40 -18.32
CA HIS A 160 -1.30 36.00 -18.01
C HIS A 160 -2.23 35.42 -16.95
N ARG A 161 -2.57 36.21 -15.91
CA ARG A 161 -3.55 35.75 -14.91
C ARG A 161 -4.94 35.47 -15.54
N ALA A 162 -5.41 36.38 -16.41
CA ALA A 162 -6.69 36.22 -17.09
C ALA A 162 -6.70 34.99 -18.02
N ALA A 163 -5.60 34.72 -18.70
CA ALA A 163 -5.46 33.54 -19.56
C ALA A 163 -5.65 32.22 -18.81
N LEU A 164 -5.28 32.13 -17.52
CA LEU A 164 -5.44 30.92 -16.71
C LEU A 164 -6.90 30.60 -16.38
N ARG A 165 -7.87 31.55 -16.58
CA ARG A 165 -9.29 31.27 -16.34
C ARG A 165 -9.85 30.17 -17.22
N VAL A 166 -9.20 29.82 -18.31
CA VAL A 166 -9.58 28.69 -19.16
C VAL A 166 -9.59 27.37 -18.36
N PHE A 167 -8.66 27.20 -17.42
CA PHE A 167 -8.59 26.01 -16.59
C PHE A 167 -9.74 25.86 -15.58
N LEU A 168 -10.52 26.93 -15.36
CA LEU A 168 -11.62 26.97 -14.42
C LEU A 168 -12.99 26.72 -15.10
N GLN A 169 -13.01 26.54 -16.42
CA GLN A 169 -14.24 26.34 -17.18
C GLN A 169 -14.66 24.87 -17.19
N ALA A 170 -15.98 24.63 -17.33
CA ALA A 170 -16.58 23.31 -17.31
C ALA A 170 -15.94 22.32 -18.31
N ASP A 171 -15.57 22.79 -19.51
CA ASP A 171 -14.90 21.95 -20.51
C ASP A 171 -13.51 21.52 -20.04
N SER A 172 -12.78 22.39 -19.33
CA SER A 172 -11.47 22.07 -18.77
C SER A 172 -11.59 21.13 -17.58
N THR A 173 -12.58 21.33 -16.72
CA THR A 173 -12.89 20.40 -15.62
C THR A 173 -13.20 19.00 -16.17
N ARG A 174 -14.09 18.92 -17.17
CA ARG A 174 -14.40 17.66 -17.83
C ARG A 174 -13.17 17.04 -18.51
N PHE A 175 -12.36 17.85 -19.18
CA PHE A 175 -11.12 17.37 -19.85
C PHE A 175 -10.18 16.67 -18.88
N GLN A 176 -10.00 17.20 -17.66
CA GLN A 176 -9.15 16.59 -16.64
C GLN A 176 -9.57 15.16 -16.27
N TYR A 177 -10.87 14.88 -16.28
CA TYR A 177 -11.43 13.56 -16.00
C TYR A 177 -11.41 12.61 -17.21
N THR A 178 -11.51 13.14 -18.42
CA THR A 178 -11.73 12.31 -19.63
C THR A 178 -10.46 12.12 -20.46
N HIS A 179 -9.50 13.03 -20.35
CA HIS A 179 -8.26 12.92 -21.12
C HIS A 179 -7.40 11.74 -20.63
N GLY A 180 -6.89 10.97 -21.58
CA GLY A 180 -6.06 9.80 -21.27
C GLY A 180 -6.84 8.53 -20.89
N GLU A 181 -8.18 8.60 -20.82
CA GLU A 181 -9.04 7.46 -20.56
C GLU A 181 -9.37 6.68 -21.85
N ALA A 182 -9.09 5.37 -21.83
CA ALA A 182 -9.44 4.49 -22.96
C ALA A 182 -10.96 4.37 -23.16
N ASN A 183 -11.75 4.50 -22.09
CA ASN A 183 -13.20 4.45 -22.11
C ASN A 183 -13.80 5.59 -21.26
N VAL A 184 -14.00 6.73 -21.89
CA VAL A 184 -14.61 7.91 -21.26
C VAL A 184 -16.03 7.69 -20.72
N LYS A 185 -16.72 6.59 -21.13
CA LYS A 185 -18.05 6.26 -20.61
C LYS A 185 -18.04 5.73 -19.19
N LEU A 186 -16.87 5.39 -18.67
CA LEU A 186 -16.69 5.00 -17.26
C LEU A 186 -16.61 6.20 -16.32
N VAL A 187 -16.33 7.39 -16.84
CA VAL A 187 -16.27 8.62 -16.04
C VAL A 187 -17.69 9.04 -15.69
N ALA A 188 -18.01 9.05 -14.40
CA ALA A 188 -19.31 9.47 -13.90
C ALA A 188 -19.49 10.98 -14.08
N PRO A 189 -20.54 11.44 -14.79
CA PRO A 189 -20.71 12.87 -15.08
C PRO A 189 -20.95 13.72 -13.83
N GLU A 190 -21.50 13.15 -12.78
CA GLU A 190 -21.70 13.83 -11.49
C GLU A 190 -20.38 14.25 -10.84
N THR A 191 -19.25 13.58 -11.12
CA THR A 191 -17.96 13.91 -10.55
C THR A 191 -17.48 15.29 -10.99
N TYR A 192 -17.30 15.50 -12.30
CA TYR A 192 -16.86 16.78 -12.82
C TYR A 192 -17.94 17.88 -12.73
N THR A 193 -19.23 17.50 -12.68
CA THR A 193 -20.31 18.45 -12.46
C THR A 193 -20.31 19.00 -11.04
N LEU A 194 -20.06 18.15 -10.05
CA LEU A 194 -19.94 18.60 -8.65
C LEU A 194 -18.72 19.51 -8.46
N ASP A 195 -17.58 19.14 -9.04
CA ASP A 195 -16.37 19.94 -8.94
C ASP A 195 -16.56 21.31 -9.61
N GLN A 196 -17.17 21.37 -10.79
CA GLN A 196 -17.50 22.62 -11.44
C GLN A 196 -18.46 23.48 -10.59
N HIS A 197 -19.45 22.86 -9.94
CA HIS A 197 -20.34 23.57 -9.04
C HIS A 197 -19.57 24.28 -7.91
N PHE A 198 -18.53 23.67 -7.38
CA PHE A 198 -17.68 24.29 -6.36
C PHE A 198 -16.77 25.39 -6.95
N LEU A 199 -16.24 25.19 -8.15
CA LEU A 199 -15.45 26.20 -8.86
C LEU A 199 -16.26 27.45 -9.19
N ASP A 200 -17.54 27.30 -9.53
CA ASP A 200 -18.42 28.40 -9.91
C ASP A 200 -18.91 29.25 -8.72
N ARG A 201 -18.49 28.93 -7.50
CA ARG A 201 -18.82 29.79 -6.34
C ARG A 201 -18.26 31.19 -6.52
N PRO A 202 -19.00 32.25 -6.15
CA PRO A 202 -18.53 33.62 -6.26
C PRO A 202 -17.16 33.82 -5.57
N GLY A 203 -16.19 34.31 -6.33
CA GLY A 203 -14.81 34.57 -5.86
C GLY A 203 -13.88 33.37 -5.82
N ASN A 204 -14.37 32.14 -6.05
CA ASN A 204 -13.51 30.97 -6.04
C ASN A 204 -12.54 30.92 -7.23
N ASP A 205 -12.92 31.51 -8.35
CA ASP A 205 -12.05 31.72 -9.51
C ASP A 205 -10.77 32.49 -9.14
N GLU A 206 -10.88 33.55 -8.35
CA GLU A 206 -9.74 34.32 -7.88
C GLU A 206 -8.87 33.52 -6.90
N ILE A 207 -9.47 32.69 -6.03
CA ILE A 207 -8.77 31.77 -5.13
C ILE A 207 -7.89 30.80 -5.94
N GLN A 208 -8.47 30.20 -6.99
CA GLN A 208 -7.73 29.24 -7.82
C GLN A 208 -6.60 29.91 -8.61
N LEU A 209 -6.82 31.13 -9.09
CA LEU A 209 -5.78 31.91 -9.76
C LEU A 209 -4.64 32.30 -8.82
N ASP A 210 -4.91 32.55 -7.54
CA ASP A 210 -3.86 32.75 -6.53
C ASP A 210 -3.03 31.49 -6.33
N LEU A 211 -3.69 30.32 -6.22
CA LEU A 211 -3.02 29.03 -6.09
C LEU A 211 -2.20 28.65 -7.33
N PHE A 212 -2.69 28.91 -8.55
CA PHE A 212 -1.88 28.75 -9.78
C PHE A 212 -0.62 29.62 -9.73
N GLY A 213 -0.72 30.85 -9.24
CA GLY A 213 0.42 31.76 -9.07
C GLY A 213 1.41 31.26 -8.01
N ASP A 214 0.89 30.77 -6.87
CA ASP A 214 1.72 30.28 -5.77
C ASP A 214 2.33 28.90 -6.05
N TYR A 215 1.85 28.13 -7.05
CA TYR A 215 2.41 26.81 -7.32
C TYR A 215 3.91 26.84 -7.63
N LYS A 216 4.47 27.97 -8.09
CA LYS A 216 5.91 28.17 -8.23
C LYS A 216 6.69 27.90 -6.93
N SER A 217 6.07 28.19 -5.76
CA SER A 217 6.67 27.90 -4.45
C SER A 217 6.86 26.40 -4.22
N ASN A 218 5.97 25.56 -4.79
CA ASN A 218 6.07 24.12 -4.70
C ASN A 218 7.27 23.59 -5.49
N VAL A 219 7.46 24.09 -6.72
CA VAL A 219 8.60 23.73 -7.56
C VAL A 219 9.91 24.12 -6.88
N ALA A 220 9.97 25.31 -6.29
CA ALA A 220 11.12 25.77 -5.51
C ALA A 220 11.42 24.89 -4.29
N LEU A 221 10.40 24.22 -3.72
CA LEU A 221 10.54 23.33 -2.58
C LEU A 221 10.80 21.84 -2.95
N TYR A 222 10.75 21.46 -4.23
CA TYR A 222 11.05 20.09 -4.63
C TYR A 222 12.37 19.54 -4.09
N PRO A 223 13.49 20.28 -4.10
CA PRO A 223 14.74 19.82 -3.50
C PRO A 223 14.61 19.45 -2.01
N ARG A 224 13.78 20.21 -1.24
CA ARG A 224 13.53 19.95 0.17
C ARG A 224 12.63 18.74 0.38
N PHE A 225 11.63 18.52 -0.48
CA PHE A 225 10.80 17.30 -0.47
C PHE A 225 11.64 16.07 -0.80
N GLN A 226 12.52 16.17 -1.77
CA GLN A 226 13.46 15.10 -2.14
C GLN A 226 14.47 14.82 -1.02
N GLU A 227 14.96 15.85 -0.33
CA GLU A 227 15.82 15.68 0.86
C GLU A 227 15.10 14.93 1.98
N TYR A 228 13.83 15.27 2.26
CA TYR A 228 12.98 14.54 3.20
C TYR A 228 12.89 13.06 2.80
N LEU A 229 12.60 12.77 1.54
CA LEU A 229 12.50 11.39 1.02
C LEU A 229 13.80 10.61 1.20
N ARG A 230 14.95 11.21 0.91
CA ARG A 230 16.28 10.59 1.10
C ARG A 230 16.62 10.33 2.56
N THR A 231 16.27 11.29 3.43
CA THR A 231 16.65 11.26 4.84
C THR A 231 15.78 10.29 5.64
N HIS A 232 14.46 10.37 5.45
CA HIS A 232 13.50 9.62 6.26
C HIS A 232 13.07 8.30 5.61
N ARG A 233 13.20 8.18 4.28
CA ARG A 233 12.87 6.97 3.50
C ARG A 233 11.55 6.32 3.91
N PRO A 234 10.44 7.07 4.00
CA PRO A 234 9.17 6.47 4.32
C PRO A 234 8.84 5.38 3.29
N PRO A 235 8.22 4.27 3.67
CA PRO A 235 7.63 3.36 2.70
C PRO A 235 6.81 4.17 1.70
N THR A 236 7.12 4.05 0.40
CA THR A 236 6.54 4.93 -0.63
C THR A 236 5.94 4.12 -1.77
N LEU A 237 4.70 4.46 -2.14
CA LEU A 237 4.00 3.95 -3.32
C LEU A 237 3.62 5.14 -4.22
N ALA A 238 4.06 5.12 -5.48
CA ALA A 238 3.56 5.99 -6.53
C ALA A 238 2.58 5.21 -7.41
N VAL A 239 1.28 5.54 -7.33
CA VAL A 239 0.23 5.04 -8.22
C VAL A 239 -0.10 6.15 -9.21
N TRP A 240 -0.03 5.88 -10.51
CA TRP A 240 -0.04 6.97 -11.47
C TRP A 240 -0.81 6.64 -12.74
N GLY A 241 -1.74 7.49 -13.12
CA GLY A 241 -2.33 7.45 -14.45
C GLY A 241 -1.27 7.83 -15.49
N LYS A 242 -0.85 6.85 -16.30
CA LYS A 242 0.29 7.03 -17.23
C LYS A 242 0.01 8.00 -18.37
N ASN A 243 -1.27 8.32 -18.61
CA ASN A 243 -1.74 9.20 -19.68
C ASN A 243 -2.15 10.59 -19.14
N ASP A 244 -1.75 10.94 -17.91
CA ASP A 244 -2.01 12.24 -17.30
C ASP A 244 -1.41 13.38 -18.14
N PRO A 245 -2.21 14.37 -18.57
CA PRO A 245 -1.71 15.48 -19.37
C PRO A 245 -0.93 16.52 -18.57
N PHE A 246 -0.99 16.47 -17.22
CA PHE A 246 -0.37 17.47 -16.34
C PHE A 246 0.85 16.92 -15.63
N PHE A 247 0.74 15.72 -15.04
CA PHE A 247 1.81 15.08 -14.29
C PHE A 247 2.26 13.79 -14.97
N LEU A 248 3.42 13.86 -15.61
CA LEU A 248 3.98 12.78 -16.41
C LEU A 248 4.43 11.59 -15.55
N PRO A 249 4.40 10.35 -16.09
CA PRO A 249 4.89 9.15 -15.40
C PRO A 249 6.37 9.22 -14.97
N GLN A 250 7.14 10.15 -15.53
CA GLN A 250 8.52 10.42 -15.13
C GLN A 250 8.59 10.90 -13.68
N GLY A 251 7.61 11.67 -13.21
CA GLY A 251 7.47 12.07 -11.80
C GLY A 251 7.29 10.88 -10.87
N ALA A 252 6.44 9.90 -11.24
CA ALA A 252 6.28 8.67 -10.48
C ALA A 252 7.58 7.87 -10.39
N LYS A 253 8.30 7.70 -11.51
CA LYS A 253 9.55 6.95 -11.57
C LYS A 253 10.67 7.62 -10.78
N ALA A 254 10.65 8.95 -10.69
CA ALA A 254 11.66 9.73 -10.01
C ALA A 254 11.71 9.48 -8.49
N PHE A 255 10.60 9.02 -7.87
CA PHE A 255 10.60 8.64 -6.45
C PHE A 255 11.67 7.60 -6.11
N ARG A 256 11.99 6.68 -7.03
CA ARG A 256 13.04 5.66 -6.82
C ARG A 256 14.45 6.22 -6.73
N ARG A 257 14.68 7.45 -7.19
CA ARG A 257 15.97 8.14 -7.06
C ARG A 257 16.28 8.46 -5.59
N ASP A 258 15.25 8.84 -4.84
CA ASP A 258 15.38 9.30 -3.46
C ASP A 258 14.96 8.21 -2.44
N VAL A 259 14.04 7.33 -2.83
CA VAL A 259 13.61 6.13 -2.08
C VAL A 259 13.76 4.91 -3.00
N PRO A 260 14.92 4.23 -3.01
CA PRO A 260 15.20 3.13 -3.96
C PRO A 260 14.16 2.00 -3.95
N ASP A 261 13.56 1.74 -2.77
CA ASP A 261 12.53 0.72 -2.57
C ASP A 261 11.11 1.21 -2.88
N ALA A 262 10.94 2.43 -3.41
CA ALA A 262 9.64 2.96 -3.77
C ALA A 262 8.96 2.08 -4.82
N GLU A 263 7.73 1.69 -4.54
CA GLU A 263 6.87 0.97 -5.47
C GLU A 263 6.29 1.96 -6.49
N VAL A 264 6.33 1.62 -7.77
CA VAL A 264 5.74 2.44 -8.84
C VAL A 264 4.78 1.59 -9.64
N HIS A 265 3.50 1.98 -9.63
CA HIS A 265 2.43 1.33 -10.39
C HIS A 265 1.81 2.32 -11.36
N LEU A 266 1.89 2.00 -12.68
CA LEU A 266 1.33 2.84 -13.74
C LEU A 266 0.02 2.23 -14.23
N VAL A 267 -1.07 2.98 -14.06
CA VAL A 267 -2.42 2.63 -14.49
C VAL A 267 -2.68 3.17 -15.90
N ASP A 268 -3.41 2.45 -16.73
CA ASP A 268 -3.78 2.90 -18.08
C ASP A 268 -4.95 3.90 -18.04
N ALA A 269 -4.76 4.99 -17.33
CA ALA A 269 -5.73 6.03 -17.05
C ALA A 269 -5.12 7.43 -17.20
N GLY A 270 -5.98 8.44 -17.20
CA GLY A 270 -5.62 9.85 -17.14
C GLY A 270 -5.30 10.34 -15.72
N HIS A 271 -5.66 11.58 -15.43
CA HIS A 271 -5.36 12.23 -14.16
C HIS A 271 -6.15 11.66 -12.95
N PHE A 272 -7.38 11.15 -13.18
CA PHE A 272 -8.28 10.65 -12.14
C PHE A 272 -8.49 9.12 -12.19
N PRO A 273 -7.45 8.28 -12.00
CA PRO A 273 -7.58 6.83 -12.12
C PRO A 273 -8.57 6.20 -11.12
N LEU A 274 -8.91 6.87 -10.01
CA LEU A 274 -9.91 6.39 -9.05
C LEU A 274 -11.34 6.36 -9.62
N ASP A 275 -11.66 7.15 -10.64
CA ASP A 275 -12.99 7.15 -11.24
C ASP A 275 -13.21 5.98 -12.22
N THR A 276 -12.15 5.52 -12.89
CA THR A 276 -12.24 4.52 -13.96
C THR A 276 -11.58 3.20 -13.62
N HIS A 277 -10.57 3.20 -12.73
CA HIS A 277 -9.73 2.05 -12.38
C HIS A 277 -9.71 1.80 -10.86
N LEU A 278 -10.82 2.08 -10.17
CA LEU A 278 -10.92 2.00 -8.70
C LEU A 278 -10.41 0.68 -8.13
N ASP A 279 -10.84 -0.46 -8.67
CA ASP A 279 -10.51 -1.77 -8.10
C ASP A 279 -9.00 -2.09 -8.24
N GLU A 280 -8.39 -1.71 -9.36
CA GLU A 280 -6.94 -1.84 -9.57
C GLU A 280 -6.17 -0.96 -8.57
N VAL A 281 -6.49 0.34 -8.53
CA VAL A 281 -5.82 1.32 -7.66
C VAL A 281 -6.01 0.96 -6.19
N ALA A 282 -7.24 0.65 -5.76
CA ALA A 282 -7.53 0.26 -4.38
C ALA A 282 -6.85 -1.06 -3.99
N GLY A 283 -6.75 -2.02 -4.91
CA GLY A 283 -6.05 -3.28 -4.70
C GLY A 283 -4.55 -3.07 -4.44
N VAL A 284 -3.90 -2.23 -5.25
CA VAL A 284 -2.47 -1.89 -5.09
C VAL A 284 -2.24 -1.15 -3.77
N ILE A 285 -3.07 -0.14 -3.46
CA ILE A 285 -2.98 0.63 -2.22
C ILE A 285 -3.22 -0.27 -1.01
N GLY A 286 -4.27 -1.11 -1.02
CA GLY A 286 -4.58 -2.02 0.08
C GLY A 286 -3.44 -3.02 0.34
N ALA A 287 -2.84 -3.58 -0.70
CA ALA A 287 -1.68 -4.46 -0.58
C ALA A 287 -0.46 -3.73 -0.02
N PHE A 288 -0.19 -2.50 -0.45
CA PHE A 288 0.89 -1.67 0.08
C PHE A 288 0.68 -1.34 1.56
N LEU A 289 -0.50 -0.83 1.94
CA LEU A 289 -0.83 -0.51 3.33
C LEU A 289 -0.75 -1.74 4.25
N ALA A 290 -1.19 -2.90 3.78
CA ALA A 290 -1.08 -4.13 4.54
C ALA A 290 0.37 -4.52 4.83
N ARG A 291 1.27 -4.31 3.88
CA ARG A 291 2.72 -4.58 4.09
C ARG A 291 3.40 -3.57 4.99
N THR A 292 2.91 -2.33 5.03
CA THR A 292 3.57 -1.23 5.75
C THR A 292 2.97 -0.98 7.12
N LEU A 293 1.67 -0.72 7.22
CA LEU A 293 1.03 -0.33 8.49
C LEU A 293 0.75 -1.53 9.40
N ASP A 294 0.41 -2.70 8.83
CA ASP A 294 0.19 -3.89 9.64
C ASP A 294 1.51 -4.44 10.20
N ARG A 295 2.64 -4.17 9.54
CA ARG A 295 3.97 -4.50 10.05
C ARG A 295 4.25 -3.86 11.40
N GLU A 296 3.93 -2.59 11.55
CA GLU A 296 4.17 -1.85 12.79
C GLU A 296 3.34 -2.41 13.97
N GLN A 297 2.08 -2.79 13.72
CA GLN A 297 1.23 -3.39 14.75
C GLN A 297 1.69 -4.80 15.13
N GLY A 298 2.11 -5.61 14.16
CA GLY A 298 2.66 -6.94 14.42
C GLY A 298 3.99 -6.87 15.18
N ALA A 299 4.87 -5.96 14.83
CA ALA A 299 6.11 -5.72 15.56
C ALA A 299 5.86 -5.25 17.00
N ALA A 300 4.82 -4.46 17.24
CA ALA A 300 4.43 -4.04 18.60
C ALA A 300 3.95 -5.22 19.47
N LEU A 301 3.32 -6.26 18.86
CA LEU A 301 2.85 -7.43 19.61
C LEU A 301 4.00 -8.40 19.96
N PHE A 302 4.96 -8.60 19.04
CA PHE A 302 6.04 -9.59 19.23
C PHE A 302 7.37 -8.98 19.68
N GLY A 303 7.52 -7.65 19.59
CA GLY A 303 8.80 -6.98 19.84
C GLY A 303 9.86 -7.34 18.79
N GLU A 304 11.12 -7.11 19.13
CA GLU A 304 12.26 -7.47 18.28
C GLU A 304 12.53 -8.98 18.37
N LEU A 305 12.52 -9.67 17.22
CA LEU A 305 12.74 -11.12 17.14
C LEU A 305 14.23 -11.43 17.23
N SER A 306 14.72 -11.77 18.42
CA SER A 306 16.13 -12.10 18.67
C SER A 306 16.30 -13.13 19.79
N ASN A 307 17.53 -13.57 20.03
CA ASN A 307 17.86 -14.41 21.19
C ASN A 307 17.65 -13.66 22.54
N GLU A 308 17.80 -12.35 22.54
CA GLU A 308 17.59 -11.53 23.74
C GLU A 308 16.09 -11.46 24.05
N GLY A 309 15.71 -11.92 25.23
CA GLY A 309 14.32 -11.99 25.66
C GLY A 309 13.58 -13.30 25.33
N THR A 310 14.20 -14.22 24.59
CA THR A 310 13.60 -15.55 24.33
C THR A 310 13.51 -16.36 25.63
N PRO A 311 12.34 -16.96 25.97
CA PRO A 311 12.19 -17.79 27.17
C PRO A 311 13.16 -18.99 27.14
N ALA A 312 13.85 -19.26 28.24
CA ALA A 312 14.79 -20.38 28.35
C ALA A 312 14.17 -21.75 27.99
N ALA A 313 12.87 -21.92 28.23
CA ALA A 313 12.14 -23.12 27.87
C ALA A 313 12.04 -23.38 26.34
N ALA A 314 12.32 -22.37 25.51
CA ALA A 314 12.34 -22.51 24.05
C ALA A 314 13.68 -23.04 23.51
N ASN A 315 14.77 -22.98 24.30
CA ASN A 315 16.13 -23.21 23.83
C ASN A 315 16.29 -24.58 23.15
N ALA A 316 15.75 -25.65 23.72
CA ALA A 316 15.88 -27.00 23.13
C ALA A 316 15.27 -27.07 21.71
N ALA A 317 14.09 -26.50 21.53
CA ALA A 317 13.43 -26.47 20.22
C ALA A 317 14.12 -25.54 19.22
N LEU A 318 14.71 -24.42 19.69
CA LEU A 318 15.52 -23.53 18.84
C LEU A 318 16.81 -24.23 18.39
N GLU A 319 17.46 -25.02 19.26
CA GLU A 319 18.63 -25.81 18.88
C GLU A 319 18.24 -26.92 17.86
N ASP A 320 17.07 -27.51 17.98
CA ASP A 320 16.56 -28.44 16.96
C ASP A 320 16.42 -27.76 15.59
N LEU A 321 15.89 -26.52 15.55
CA LEU A 321 15.83 -25.74 14.30
C LEU A 321 17.23 -25.39 13.78
N ARG A 322 18.14 -25.02 14.67
CA ARG A 322 19.55 -24.77 14.31
C ARG A 322 20.22 -25.98 13.70
N ALA A 323 19.96 -27.18 14.25
CA ALA A 323 20.52 -28.41 13.70
C ALA A 323 20.00 -28.71 12.28
N VAL A 324 18.75 -28.33 11.96
CA VAL A 324 18.14 -28.54 10.63
C VAL A 324 18.62 -27.50 9.61
N PHE A 325 18.66 -26.21 9.98
CA PHE A 325 18.88 -25.11 9.04
C PHE A 325 20.33 -24.58 9.06
N GLY A 326 21.12 -24.89 10.09
CA GLY A 326 22.45 -24.32 10.33
C GLY A 326 22.43 -23.01 11.14
N PHE A 327 21.27 -22.43 11.34
CA PHE A 327 20.98 -21.24 12.13
C PHE A 327 19.58 -21.31 12.70
N VAL A 328 19.20 -20.38 13.59
CA VAL A 328 17.84 -20.28 14.07
C VAL A 328 17.06 -19.35 13.16
N PRO A 329 16.06 -19.85 12.40
CA PRO A 329 15.23 -19.00 11.54
C PRO A 329 14.41 -17.98 12.34
N ASN A 330 14.17 -16.79 11.76
CA ASN A 330 13.37 -15.73 12.38
C ASN A 330 11.98 -16.21 12.85
N LEU A 331 11.35 -17.14 12.13
CA LEU A 331 10.11 -17.78 12.55
C LEU A 331 10.27 -18.57 13.87
N GLY A 332 11.46 -19.14 14.11
CA GLY A 332 11.74 -19.84 15.37
C GLY A 332 11.66 -18.88 16.57
N PHE A 333 12.20 -17.68 16.45
CA PHE A 333 12.08 -16.65 17.49
C PHE A 333 10.63 -16.18 17.68
N ALA A 334 9.87 -16.02 16.58
CA ALA A 334 8.45 -15.65 16.68
C ALA A 334 7.62 -16.72 17.41
N LEU A 335 7.85 -18.00 17.10
CA LEU A 335 7.18 -19.14 17.76
C LEU A 335 7.65 -19.32 19.22
N ALA A 336 8.87 -18.89 19.54
CA ALA A 336 9.43 -19.00 20.89
C ALA A 336 8.70 -18.10 21.93
N ALA A 337 7.88 -17.15 21.49
CA ALA A 337 6.97 -16.41 22.37
C ALA A 337 6.08 -17.34 23.20
N GLU A 338 5.75 -18.54 22.68
CA GLU A 338 5.11 -19.62 23.41
C GLU A 338 5.91 -20.92 23.20
N PRO A 339 6.84 -21.26 24.12
CA PRO A 339 7.75 -22.40 23.96
C PRO A 339 7.09 -23.74 23.69
N SER A 340 5.89 -23.98 24.25
CA SER A 340 5.11 -25.20 24.03
C SER A 340 4.66 -25.30 22.57
N VAL A 341 4.26 -24.19 21.93
CA VAL A 341 3.85 -24.15 20.53
C VAL A 341 5.06 -24.35 19.60
N LEU A 342 6.20 -23.75 19.91
CA LEU A 342 7.44 -24.00 19.18
C LEU A 342 7.83 -25.49 19.24
N GLY A 343 7.77 -26.11 20.42
CA GLY A 343 8.06 -27.54 20.61
C GLY A 343 7.14 -28.41 19.76
N VAL A 344 5.83 -28.14 19.75
CA VAL A 344 4.87 -28.86 18.91
C VAL A 344 5.17 -28.67 17.43
N TYR A 345 5.45 -27.44 16.98
CA TYR A 345 5.80 -27.16 15.58
C TYR A 345 7.03 -27.95 15.12
N VAL A 346 8.09 -27.96 15.92
CA VAL A 346 9.32 -28.74 15.64
C VAL A 346 9.02 -30.23 15.60
N ALA A 347 8.19 -30.74 16.53
CA ALA A 347 7.78 -32.15 16.54
C ALA A 347 6.97 -32.52 15.28
N MET A 348 6.10 -31.62 14.79
CA MET A 348 5.36 -31.83 13.53
C MET A 348 6.30 -31.94 12.32
N LEU A 349 7.33 -31.08 12.25
CA LEU A 349 8.33 -31.16 11.17
C LEU A 349 9.17 -32.44 11.24
N LYS A 350 9.58 -32.89 12.42
CA LYS A 350 10.27 -34.16 12.62
C LYS A 350 9.39 -35.33 12.20
N ALA A 351 8.15 -35.36 12.66
CA ALA A 351 7.18 -36.40 12.29
C ALA A 351 6.92 -36.44 10.77
N LEU A 352 6.84 -35.29 10.11
CA LEU A 352 6.72 -35.21 8.65
C LEU A 352 7.90 -35.86 7.95
N GLY A 353 9.15 -35.64 8.45
CA GLY A 353 10.38 -36.24 7.93
C GLY A 353 10.40 -37.78 8.02
N GLU A 354 9.64 -38.36 8.96
CA GLU A 354 9.50 -39.82 9.17
C GLU A 354 8.38 -40.47 8.34
N THR A 355 7.63 -39.66 7.56
CA THR A 355 6.50 -40.18 6.76
C THR A 355 6.96 -40.86 5.49
N THR A 356 5.99 -41.50 4.79
CA THR A 356 6.23 -42.17 3.50
C THR A 356 6.38 -41.21 2.30
N LEU A 357 6.18 -39.90 2.49
CA LEU A 357 6.43 -38.90 1.43
C LEU A 357 7.93 -38.75 1.21
N ASP A 358 8.34 -38.78 -0.04
CA ASP A 358 9.73 -38.43 -0.36
C ASP A 358 10.07 -36.98 0.04
N PRO A 359 11.33 -36.66 0.30
CA PRO A 359 11.72 -35.34 0.83
C PRO A 359 11.31 -34.16 -0.05
N VAL A 360 11.24 -34.32 -1.39
CA VAL A 360 10.81 -33.27 -2.32
C VAL A 360 9.29 -33.11 -2.23
N ALA A 361 8.52 -34.22 -2.19
CA ALA A 361 7.08 -34.19 -2.01
C ALA A 361 6.67 -33.53 -0.67
N GLN A 362 7.45 -33.69 0.40
CA GLN A 362 7.24 -32.96 1.66
C GLN A 362 7.37 -31.44 1.46
N GLN A 363 8.39 -30.97 0.74
CA GLN A 363 8.55 -29.54 0.45
C GLN A 363 7.44 -29.02 -0.47
N VAL A 364 6.98 -29.83 -1.42
CA VAL A 364 5.82 -29.52 -2.27
C VAL A 364 4.56 -29.31 -1.43
N ALA A 365 4.27 -30.23 -0.49
CA ALA A 365 3.10 -30.10 0.40
C ALA A 365 3.16 -28.84 1.27
N LEU A 366 4.33 -28.57 1.87
CA LEU A 366 4.56 -27.42 2.73
C LEU A 366 4.46 -26.09 1.95
N ALA A 367 5.07 -25.99 0.76
CA ALA A 367 5.00 -24.80 -0.08
C ALA A 367 3.58 -24.56 -0.63
N ALA A 368 2.88 -25.61 -1.08
CA ALA A 368 1.52 -25.48 -1.61
C ALA A 368 0.53 -25.00 -0.54
N ALA A 369 0.61 -25.54 0.67
CA ALA A 369 -0.18 -25.07 1.80
C ALA A 369 0.17 -23.61 2.18
N SER A 370 1.44 -23.21 2.03
CA SER A 370 1.89 -21.84 2.32
C SER A 370 1.37 -20.87 1.28
N HIS A 371 1.39 -21.19 0.00
CA HIS A 371 0.78 -20.37 -1.06
C HIS A 371 -0.73 -20.17 -0.82
N ALA A 372 -1.43 -21.24 -0.45
CA ALA A 372 -2.85 -21.19 -0.16
C ALA A 372 -3.20 -20.25 1.02
N ASN A 373 -2.25 -20.08 1.95
CA ASN A 373 -2.36 -19.23 3.16
C ASN A 373 -1.61 -17.89 3.01
N ALA A 374 -1.20 -17.48 1.81
CA ALA A 374 -0.41 -16.28 1.54
C ALA A 374 0.88 -16.18 2.40
N GLY A 375 1.52 -17.31 2.70
CA GLY A 375 2.70 -17.42 3.58
C GLY A 375 4.01 -17.22 2.83
N GLU A 376 4.38 -16.00 2.44
CA GLU A 376 5.59 -15.67 1.66
C GLU A 376 6.88 -16.16 2.34
N TYR A 377 7.00 -15.98 3.64
CA TYR A 377 8.14 -16.48 4.42
C TYR A 377 8.37 -17.99 4.21
N ALA A 378 7.32 -18.78 4.41
CA ALA A 378 7.40 -20.24 4.32
C ALA A 378 7.65 -20.71 2.88
N VAL A 379 7.11 -20.02 1.87
CA VAL A 379 7.39 -20.29 0.45
C VAL A 379 8.90 -20.16 0.18
N ALA A 380 9.55 -19.09 0.64
CA ALA A 380 10.98 -18.89 0.48
C ALA A 380 11.80 -20.01 1.15
N VAL A 381 11.44 -20.40 2.38
CA VAL A 381 12.06 -21.52 3.11
C VAL A 381 11.97 -22.81 2.32
N HIS A 382 10.77 -23.24 1.91
CA HIS A 382 10.55 -24.54 1.28
C HIS A 382 11.12 -24.63 -0.14
N ALA A 383 11.11 -23.56 -0.91
CA ALA A 383 11.80 -23.50 -2.20
C ALA A 383 13.33 -23.64 -2.03
N THR A 384 13.90 -22.99 -1.00
CA THR A 384 15.34 -23.10 -0.70
C THR A 384 15.70 -24.51 -0.21
N VAL A 385 14.90 -25.11 0.67
CA VAL A 385 15.11 -26.50 1.12
C VAL A 385 15.02 -27.48 -0.05
N ALA A 386 14.03 -27.35 -0.93
CA ALA A 386 13.88 -28.17 -2.14
C ALA A 386 15.14 -28.07 -3.04
N SER A 387 15.69 -26.86 -3.21
CA SER A 387 16.96 -26.66 -3.93
C SER A 387 18.14 -27.39 -3.27
N LYS A 388 18.27 -27.32 -1.92
CA LYS A 388 19.29 -28.07 -1.17
C LYS A 388 19.12 -29.60 -1.29
N LEU A 389 17.89 -30.08 -1.44
CA LEU A 389 17.54 -31.48 -1.72
C LEU A 389 17.80 -31.90 -3.19
N ARG A 390 18.37 -31.00 -4.01
CA ARG A 390 18.65 -31.19 -5.43
C ARG A 390 17.39 -31.46 -6.27
N ALA A 391 16.26 -30.90 -5.88
CA ALA A 391 15.09 -30.87 -6.75
C ALA A 391 15.42 -30.14 -8.05
N SER A 392 14.79 -30.54 -9.16
CA SER A 392 15.02 -29.91 -10.46
C SER A 392 14.63 -28.42 -10.44
N ALA A 393 15.30 -27.61 -11.29
CA ALA A 393 15.09 -26.15 -11.34
C ALA A 393 13.62 -25.77 -11.61
N ASP A 394 12.90 -26.55 -12.40
CA ASP A 394 11.48 -26.35 -12.69
C ASP A 394 10.60 -26.60 -11.47
N VAL A 395 10.95 -27.58 -10.61
CA VAL A 395 10.26 -27.79 -9.31
C VAL A 395 10.48 -26.60 -8.38
N VAL A 396 11.72 -26.18 -8.19
CA VAL A 396 12.06 -25.03 -7.31
C VAL A 396 11.34 -23.78 -7.77
N GLU A 397 11.31 -23.50 -9.08
CA GLU A 397 10.63 -22.35 -9.65
C GLU A 397 9.10 -22.44 -9.46
N ALA A 398 8.50 -23.63 -9.67
CA ALA A 398 7.09 -23.86 -9.45
C ALA A 398 6.72 -23.67 -7.96
N LEU A 399 7.57 -24.11 -7.01
CA LEU A 399 7.36 -23.86 -5.59
C LEU A 399 7.41 -22.38 -5.24
N ARG A 400 8.29 -21.59 -5.86
CA ARG A 400 8.36 -20.14 -5.65
C ARG A 400 7.14 -19.40 -6.17
N LYS A 401 6.65 -19.79 -7.35
CA LYS A 401 5.55 -19.10 -8.04
C LYS A 401 4.15 -19.63 -7.70
N GLY A 402 4.06 -20.77 -7.01
CA GLY A 402 2.77 -21.44 -6.77
C GLY A 402 2.17 -22.10 -8.02
N GLY A 403 3.01 -22.37 -9.04
CA GLY A 403 2.57 -22.94 -10.30
C GLY A 403 2.41 -24.47 -10.28
N PRO A 404 1.87 -25.05 -11.39
CA PRO A 404 1.75 -26.50 -11.55
C PRO A 404 3.10 -27.17 -11.74
N LEU A 405 3.20 -28.42 -11.28
CA LEU A 405 4.39 -29.26 -11.42
C LEU A 405 4.26 -30.23 -12.59
N LYS A 406 5.36 -30.48 -13.31
CA LYS A 406 5.39 -31.38 -14.45
C LYS A 406 5.25 -32.87 -14.05
N ASP A 407 5.82 -33.24 -12.89
CA ASP A 407 5.68 -34.59 -12.37
C ASP A 407 4.26 -34.80 -11.81
N PRO A 408 3.48 -35.73 -12.37
CA PRO A 408 2.11 -35.99 -11.93
C PRO A 408 1.98 -36.36 -10.46
N LYS A 409 2.99 -37.00 -9.87
CA LYS A 409 2.99 -37.35 -8.44
C LYS A 409 3.11 -36.10 -7.57
N HIS A 410 4.12 -35.28 -7.84
CA HIS A 410 4.29 -34.02 -7.10
C HIS A 410 3.12 -33.07 -7.32
N GLU A 411 2.56 -33.01 -8.53
CA GLU A 411 1.37 -32.20 -8.80
C GLU A 411 0.14 -32.66 -8.00
N ALA A 412 -0.05 -33.98 -7.83
CA ALA A 412 -1.13 -34.49 -7.01
C ALA A 412 -0.98 -34.11 -5.53
N VAL A 413 0.26 -34.13 -4.99
CA VAL A 413 0.57 -33.65 -3.63
C VAL A 413 0.29 -32.16 -3.50
N ARG A 414 0.77 -31.36 -4.47
CA ARG A 414 0.54 -29.91 -4.49
C ARG A 414 -0.95 -29.57 -4.44
N ARG A 415 -1.75 -30.16 -5.34
CA ARG A 415 -3.19 -29.91 -5.42
C ARG A 415 -3.94 -30.35 -4.15
N PHE A 416 -3.54 -31.48 -3.59
CA PHE A 416 -4.19 -32.00 -2.38
C PHE A 416 -3.88 -31.13 -1.15
N ALA A 417 -2.62 -30.68 -0.98
CA ALA A 417 -2.22 -29.77 0.08
C ALA A 417 -2.92 -28.40 -0.04
N GLU A 418 -3.02 -27.88 -1.26
CA GLU A 418 -3.74 -26.63 -1.55
C GLU A 418 -5.25 -26.78 -1.26
N ALA A 419 -5.86 -27.91 -1.61
CA ALA A 419 -7.27 -28.18 -1.33
C ALA A 419 -7.55 -28.21 0.18
N ILE A 420 -6.69 -28.84 0.99
CA ILE A 420 -6.80 -28.86 2.46
C ILE A 420 -6.75 -27.42 3.00
N ALA A 421 -5.75 -26.65 2.58
CA ALA A 421 -5.54 -25.29 3.10
C ALA A 421 -6.67 -24.33 2.69
N ARG A 422 -7.09 -24.29 1.41
CA ARG A 422 -8.12 -23.38 0.90
C ARG A 422 -9.54 -23.74 1.34
N LYS A 423 -9.85 -25.01 1.47
CA LYS A 423 -11.22 -25.50 1.76
C LYS A 423 -11.46 -25.77 3.25
N HIS A 424 -10.60 -25.30 4.12
CA HIS A 424 -10.71 -25.50 5.57
C HIS A 424 -10.98 -26.98 5.92
N THR A 425 -10.13 -27.89 5.42
CA THR A 425 -10.20 -29.34 5.61
C THR A 425 -11.30 -30.09 4.81
N GLN A 426 -12.21 -29.41 4.13
CA GLN A 426 -13.26 -30.05 3.33
C GLN A 426 -12.73 -30.48 1.94
N VAL A 427 -11.95 -31.55 1.92
CA VAL A 427 -11.41 -32.12 0.68
C VAL A 427 -12.53 -32.89 -0.05
N SER A 428 -12.62 -32.72 -1.36
CA SER A 428 -13.64 -33.39 -2.18
C SER A 428 -13.22 -34.83 -2.54
N ASP A 429 -14.19 -35.68 -2.85
CA ASP A 429 -13.93 -37.03 -3.35
C ASP A 429 -13.09 -37.00 -4.66
N SER A 430 -13.18 -35.96 -5.46
CA SER A 430 -12.34 -35.80 -6.66
C SER A 430 -10.88 -35.55 -6.30
N ASP A 431 -10.60 -34.78 -5.25
CA ASP A 431 -9.24 -34.54 -4.77
C ASP A 431 -8.62 -35.85 -4.24
N VAL A 432 -9.41 -36.64 -3.48
CA VAL A 432 -8.99 -37.95 -2.98
C VAL A 432 -8.71 -38.92 -4.11
N ARG A 433 -9.60 -38.99 -5.13
CA ARG A 433 -9.40 -39.88 -6.29
C ARG A 433 -8.15 -39.48 -7.09
N ALA A 434 -7.90 -38.21 -7.26
CA ALA A 434 -6.69 -37.71 -7.97
C ALA A 434 -5.41 -38.12 -7.24
N LEU A 435 -5.37 -38.00 -5.90
CA LEU A 435 -4.23 -38.41 -5.09
C LEU A 435 -3.97 -39.91 -5.22
N ARG A 436 -5.04 -40.72 -5.14
CA ARG A 436 -4.95 -42.19 -5.31
C ARG A 436 -4.49 -42.59 -6.71
N ALA A 437 -5.00 -41.93 -7.74
CA ALA A 437 -4.59 -42.20 -9.12
C ALA A 437 -3.09 -41.89 -9.38
N ALA A 438 -2.51 -40.98 -8.61
CA ALA A 438 -1.07 -40.70 -8.61
C ALA A 438 -0.25 -41.77 -7.81
N GLY A 439 -0.89 -42.75 -7.22
CA GLY A 439 -0.24 -43.86 -6.50
C GLY A 439 0.00 -43.61 -5.01
N TYR A 440 -0.63 -42.60 -4.42
CA TYR A 440 -0.54 -42.34 -2.99
C TYR A 440 -1.65 -43.04 -2.20
N ASP A 441 -1.30 -43.51 -1.01
CA ASP A 441 -2.19 -44.18 -0.09
C ASP A 441 -2.70 -43.25 1.03
N GLN A 442 -3.40 -43.83 2.01
CA GLN A 442 -3.93 -43.11 3.17
C GLN A 442 -2.83 -42.53 4.06
N ARG A 443 -1.62 -43.09 4.08
CA ARG A 443 -0.50 -42.58 4.90
C ARG A 443 0.00 -41.28 4.31
N ALA A 444 0.14 -41.21 2.98
CA ALA A 444 0.51 -40.00 2.29
C ALA A 444 -0.55 -38.90 2.49
N ALA A 445 -1.85 -39.21 2.43
CA ALA A 445 -2.90 -38.22 2.69
C ALA A 445 -2.81 -37.63 4.12
N VAL A 446 -2.54 -38.48 5.14
CA VAL A 446 -2.35 -38.02 6.53
C VAL A 446 -1.07 -37.18 6.65
N ALA A 447 0.03 -37.55 5.97
CA ALA A 447 1.27 -36.75 5.95
C ALA A 447 1.07 -35.37 5.32
N ILE A 448 0.31 -35.28 4.22
CA ILE A 448 -0.02 -33.99 3.59
C ILE A 448 -0.91 -33.15 4.51
N ALA A 449 -1.85 -33.77 5.24
CA ALA A 449 -2.67 -33.05 6.22
C ALA A 449 -1.82 -32.50 7.37
N LEU A 450 -0.82 -33.26 7.86
CA LEU A 450 0.15 -32.78 8.86
C LEU A 450 0.94 -31.57 8.34
N ALA A 451 1.44 -31.62 7.10
CA ALA A 451 2.15 -30.51 6.47
C ALA A 451 1.28 -29.25 6.39
N ALA A 452 0.02 -29.37 5.97
CA ALA A 452 -0.93 -28.26 5.88
C ALA A 452 -1.24 -27.66 7.26
N GLY A 453 -1.44 -28.50 8.30
CA GLY A 453 -1.66 -28.05 9.68
C GLY A 453 -0.45 -27.29 10.24
N ALA A 454 0.76 -27.82 10.06
CA ALA A 454 2.00 -27.15 10.48
C ALA A 454 2.15 -25.78 9.81
N LYS A 455 1.79 -25.67 8.53
CA LYS A 455 1.86 -24.38 7.80
C LYS A 455 0.77 -23.42 8.23
N THR A 456 -0.40 -23.85 8.62
CA THR A 456 -1.42 -22.95 9.18
C THR A 456 -0.89 -22.24 10.43
N ILE A 457 -0.29 -22.96 11.37
CA ILE A 457 0.34 -22.36 12.56
C ILE A 457 1.48 -21.42 12.17
N ALA A 458 2.44 -21.94 11.40
CA ALA A 458 3.66 -21.19 11.04
C ALA A 458 3.36 -19.91 10.26
N ASN A 459 2.48 -19.97 9.25
CA ASN A 459 2.13 -18.82 8.42
C ASN A 459 1.33 -17.79 9.22
N THR A 460 0.43 -18.23 10.13
CA THR A 460 -0.30 -17.33 11.01
C THR A 460 0.66 -16.56 11.92
N VAL A 461 1.59 -17.27 12.60
CA VAL A 461 2.56 -16.62 13.48
C VAL A 461 3.52 -15.75 12.69
N ALA A 462 4.05 -16.22 11.55
CA ALA A 462 4.89 -15.39 10.67
C ALA A 462 4.18 -14.11 10.21
N HIS A 463 2.89 -14.20 9.91
CA HIS A 463 2.08 -13.05 9.54
C HIS A 463 1.89 -12.08 10.73
N LEU A 464 1.49 -12.58 11.89
CA LEU A 464 1.29 -11.77 13.11
C LEU A 464 2.59 -11.09 13.57
N ALA A 465 3.71 -11.83 13.56
CA ALA A 465 5.03 -11.32 13.94
C ALA A 465 5.73 -10.53 12.83
N ARG A 466 5.15 -10.46 11.65
CA ARG A 466 5.76 -9.84 10.46
C ARG A 466 7.18 -10.32 10.21
N THR A 467 7.38 -11.62 10.35
CA THR A 467 8.68 -12.27 10.26
C THR A 467 9.34 -11.99 8.92
N GLU A 468 10.50 -11.36 8.93
CA GLU A 468 11.30 -11.15 7.73
C GLU A 468 11.91 -12.45 7.25
N VAL A 469 11.99 -12.62 5.92
CA VAL A 469 12.68 -13.77 5.33
C VAL A 469 14.16 -13.67 5.63
N ASP A 470 14.73 -14.70 6.26
CA ASP A 470 16.15 -14.78 6.57
C ASP A 470 17.00 -14.67 5.29
N ALA A 471 18.20 -14.09 5.40
CA ALA A 471 19.09 -13.90 4.27
C ALA A 471 19.44 -15.22 3.57
N GLU A 472 19.55 -16.30 4.35
CA GLU A 472 19.85 -17.66 3.89
C GLU A 472 18.76 -18.29 3.03
N PHE A 473 17.53 -17.75 3.11
CA PHE A 473 16.37 -18.15 2.28
C PHE A 473 16.11 -17.18 1.12
N ARG A 474 16.82 -16.06 1.06
CA ARG A 474 16.82 -15.13 -0.07
C ARG A 474 17.80 -15.64 -1.12
N VAL A 475 17.43 -16.62 -1.94
CA VAL A 475 18.31 -17.09 -3.03
C VAL A 475 18.47 -15.96 -4.04
N ALA A 476 19.73 -15.61 -4.32
CA ALA A 476 20.11 -14.59 -5.30
C ALA A 476 19.41 -14.84 -6.64
N ARG A 477 18.84 -13.77 -7.22
CA ARG A 477 18.21 -13.77 -8.56
C ARG A 477 19.19 -14.07 -9.70
N GLU A 478 20.48 -14.30 -9.43
CA GLU A 478 21.59 -14.22 -10.40
C GLU A 478 22.25 -15.55 -10.78
N GLU A 479 21.82 -16.71 -10.26
CA GLU A 479 22.47 -17.99 -10.62
C GLU A 479 21.69 -18.89 -11.59
N VAL A 480 20.71 -18.38 -12.34
CA VAL A 480 19.98 -19.13 -13.37
C VAL A 480 20.09 -18.43 -14.73
N GLY A 481 21.30 -18.11 -15.11
CA GLY A 481 21.58 -17.46 -16.41
C GLY A 481 23.05 -17.57 -16.78
N ALA A 482 23.54 -18.81 -16.97
CA ALA A 482 24.76 -19.12 -17.75
C ALA A 482 24.53 -20.43 -18.51
#